data_6ed29fe83d3ed7bd70629908148d49ba
#
_entry.id   6ed29fe83d3ed7bd70629908148d49ba
#
_cell.length_a   1.000
_cell.length_b   1.000
_cell.length_c   1.000
_cell.angle_alpha   90.00
_cell.angle_beta   90.00
_cell.angle_gamma   90.00
#
_symmetry.space_group_name_H-M   'P 1'
#
loop_
_entity.id
_entity.type
_entity.pdbx_description
1 polymer ?
#
loop_
_entity_poly.entity_id
_entity_poly.type
_entity_poly.pdbx_seq_one_letter_code
_entity_poly.pdbx_strand_id
1 'polypeptide(L)'
;MERRRVVITGLGAVTPIGLTAAESWQAVKDGVCGIAPITQFDPTDLKVHLAAEVKGFVPENYMSKPEAKRMGRFTQMAVVSAKEALDGAGFTLDEAEADRCGVIVSSGIGGLSITEAEHDKGKEKGWDRVSPFYIPTGICNMAAGQIAIHTGF
;
A
#
# COMPACT_ATOMS: atom_id res chain seq x y z
N MET A 1 -7.35 36.54 -12.11
CA MET A 1 -7.77 35.20 -11.66
C MET A 1 -7.30 35.03 -10.22
N GLU A 2 -8.23 34.87 -9.33
CA GLU A 2 -7.91 34.59 -7.93
C GLU A 2 -7.37 33.15 -7.84
N ARG A 3 -6.16 32.97 -7.28
CA ARG A 3 -5.55 31.63 -7.16
C ARG A 3 -6.25 30.88 -6.04
N ARG A 4 -6.80 29.70 -6.31
CA ARG A 4 -7.31 28.80 -5.28
C ARG A 4 -6.17 28.40 -4.34
N ARG A 5 -6.40 28.52 -3.04
CA ARG A 5 -5.45 28.06 -2.02
C ARG A 5 -5.67 26.57 -1.76
N VAL A 6 -4.63 25.79 -2.00
CA VAL A 6 -4.62 24.34 -1.70
C VAL A 6 -3.79 24.11 -0.46
N VAL A 7 -4.26 23.26 0.44
CA VAL A 7 -3.61 22.93 1.70
C VAL A 7 -3.53 21.42 1.89
N ILE A 8 -2.52 20.95 2.63
CA ILE A 8 -2.40 19.57 3.11
C ILE A 8 -3.05 19.52 4.50
N THR A 9 -4.02 18.64 4.71
CA THR A 9 -4.78 18.55 5.96
C THR A 9 -4.41 17.34 6.79
N GLY A 10 -3.84 16.28 6.19
CA GLY A 10 -3.40 15.08 6.89
C GLY A 10 -2.26 14.39 6.15
N LEU A 11 -1.48 13.63 6.88
CA LEU A 11 -0.36 12.84 6.38
C LEU A 11 -0.48 11.41 6.89
N GLY A 12 -0.11 10.44 6.05
CA GLY A 12 0.00 9.05 6.44
C GLY A 12 1.14 8.37 5.67
N ALA A 13 1.87 7.50 6.32
CA ALA A 13 3.00 6.82 5.72
C ALA A 13 3.25 5.44 6.32
N VAL A 14 3.56 4.49 5.46
CA VAL A 14 4.14 3.19 5.82
C VAL A 14 5.46 3.07 5.07
N THR A 15 6.57 3.10 5.79
CA THR A 15 7.92 3.17 5.22
C THR A 15 8.84 2.11 5.83
N PRO A 16 10.02 1.86 5.23
CA PRO A 16 11.03 0.98 5.82
C PRO A 16 11.58 1.45 7.18
N ILE A 17 11.34 2.69 7.58
CA ILE A 17 11.85 3.30 8.82
C ILE A 17 10.75 3.70 9.81
N GLY A 18 9.48 3.43 9.49
CA GLY A 18 8.34 3.67 10.39
C GLY A 18 7.02 3.24 9.76
N LEU A 19 6.08 2.79 10.58
CA LEU A 19 4.77 2.33 10.14
C LEU A 19 3.70 3.42 10.20
N THR A 20 4.09 4.62 10.63
CA THR A 20 3.28 5.85 10.66
C THR A 20 4.09 7.02 10.10
N ALA A 21 3.42 8.10 9.72
CA ALA A 21 4.06 9.33 9.29
C ALA A 21 4.94 9.93 10.40
N ALA A 22 4.46 9.88 11.65
CA ALA A 22 5.19 10.40 12.81
C ALA A 22 6.46 9.60 13.10
N GLU A 23 6.39 8.25 13.09
CA GLU A 23 7.56 7.38 13.26
C GLU A 23 8.57 7.59 12.14
N SER A 24 8.10 7.60 10.88
CA SER A 24 8.94 7.83 9.72
C SER A 24 9.66 9.17 9.80
N TRP A 25 8.96 10.24 10.19
CA TRP A 25 9.55 11.56 10.36
C TRP A 25 10.57 11.62 11.49
N GLN A 26 10.29 10.94 12.62
CA GLN A 26 11.26 10.85 13.71
C GLN A 26 12.53 10.11 13.26
N ALA A 27 12.37 8.97 12.58
CA ALA A 27 13.48 8.19 12.04
C ALA A 27 14.34 9.00 11.04
N VAL A 28 13.71 9.84 10.20
CA VAL A 28 14.42 10.77 9.31
C VAL A 28 15.26 11.77 10.11
N LYS A 29 14.71 12.36 11.17
CA LYS A 29 15.46 13.29 12.02
C LYS A 29 16.64 12.63 12.73
N ASP A 30 16.48 11.36 13.10
CA ASP A 30 17.49 10.57 13.78
C ASP A 30 18.52 9.94 12.82
N GLY A 31 18.37 10.17 11.50
CA GLY A 31 19.28 9.66 10.48
C GLY A 31 19.20 8.12 10.30
N VAL A 32 18.06 7.50 10.63
CA VAL A 32 17.87 6.04 10.51
C VAL A 32 17.92 5.62 9.04
N CYS A 33 18.75 4.64 8.72
CA CYS A 33 18.83 4.03 7.40
C CYS A 33 17.92 2.79 7.34
N GLY A 34 16.94 2.79 6.42
CA GLY A 34 16.04 1.65 6.20
C GLY A 34 16.61 0.58 5.26
N ILE A 35 17.78 0.84 4.62
CA ILE A 35 18.40 -0.11 3.69
C ILE A 35 19.11 -1.20 4.48
N ALA A 36 18.83 -2.47 4.12
CA ALA A 36 19.41 -3.65 4.76
C ALA A 36 19.49 -4.80 3.74
N PRO A 37 20.13 -5.92 4.08
CA PRO A 37 20.07 -7.11 3.24
C PRO A 37 18.63 -7.54 2.96
N ILE A 38 18.37 -7.94 1.69
CA ILE A 38 17.07 -8.44 1.24
C ILE A 38 16.70 -9.69 2.01
N THR A 39 15.45 -9.76 2.50
CA THR A 39 14.94 -10.91 3.28
C THR A 39 13.69 -11.56 2.67
N GLN A 40 13.05 -10.93 1.69
CA GLN A 40 11.80 -11.44 1.10
C GLN A 40 12.03 -12.54 0.06
N PHE A 41 13.22 -12.63 -0.49
CA PHE A 41 13.63 -13.67 -1.44
C PHE A 41 15.14 -13.88 -1.37
N ASP A 42 15.67 -14.94 -1.99
CA ASP A 42 17.10 -15.20 -2.09
C ASP A 42 17.75 -14.32 -3.19
N PRO A 43 18.59 -13.33 -2.84
CA PRO A 43 19.23 -12.45 -3.81
C PRO A 43 20.59 -12.97 -4.28
N THR A 44 21.01 -14.20 -4.00
CA THR A 44 22.39 -14.70 -4.20
C THR A 44 22.86 -14.52 -5.64
N ASP A 45 22.00 -14.75 -6.63
CA ASP A 45 22.33 -14.63 -8.05
C ASP A 45 22.15 -13.21 -8.61
N LEU A 46 21.78 -12.24 -7.76
CA LEU A 46 21.58 -10.86 -8.19
C LEU A 46 22.83 -10.01 -7.93
N LYS A 47 22.96 -8.92 -8.67
CA LYS A 47 24.03 -7.93 -8.46
C LYS A 47 23.76 -7.02 -7.26
N VAL A 48 22.51 -6.91 -6.82
CA VAL A 48 22.08 -6.05 -5.73
C VAL A 48 21.49 -6.93 -4.63
N HIS A 49 22.02 -6.80 -3.42
CA HIS A 49 21.65 -7.60 -2.27
C HIS A 49 20.98 -6.76 -1.16
N LEU A 50 20.81 -5.46 -1.38
CA LEU A 50 20.27 -4.53 -0.40
C LEU A 50 18.97 -3.92 -0.91
N ALA A 51 17.98 -3.79 -0.03
CA ALA A 51 16.74 -3.07 -0.27
C ALA A 51 16.22 -2.41 1.01
N ALA A 52 15.34 -1.44 0.84
CA ALA A 52 14.60 -0.83 1.93
C ALA A 52 13.23 -1.53 2.03
N GLU A 53 13.15 -2.59 2.85
CA GLU A 53 11.94 -3.37 3.06
C GLU A 53 11.13 -2.83 4.24
N VAL A 54 9.80 -2.76 4.09
CA VAL A 54 8.90 -2.45 5.21
C VAL A 54 8.84 -3.64 6.14
N LYS A 55 9.36 -3.46 7.36
CA LYS A 55 9.44 -4.49 8.41
C LYS A 55 8.32 -4.30 9.44
N GLY A 56 7.87 -5.40 10.05
CA GLY A 56 6.89 -5.35 11.14
C GLY A 56 5.47 -4.98 10.73
N PHE A 57 5.18 -4.77 9.45
CA PHE A 57 3.83 -4.49 8.98
C PHE A 57 2.98 -5.76 8.99
N VAL A 58 2.07 -5.84 9.94
CA VAL A 58 1.08 -6.91 10.11
C VAL A 58 -0.29 -6.34 9.74
N PRO A 59 -0.87 -6.72 8.57
CA PRO A 59 -2.13 -6.13 8.09
C PRO A 59 -3.29 -6.26 9.07
N GLU A 60 -3.34 -7.36 9.81
CA GLU A 60 -4.40 -7.65 10.79
C GLU A 60 -4.46 -6.67 11.96
N ASN A 61 -3.43 -5.85 12.18
CA ASN A 61 -3.47 -4.76 13.14
C ASN A 61 -4.31 -3.57 12.68
N TYR A 62 -4.62 -3.50 11.36
CA TYR A 62 -5.24 -2.35 10.71
C TYR A 62 -6.54 -2.69 10.00
N MET A 63 -6.73 -3.94 9.61
CA MET A 63 -7.89 -4.40 8.86
C MET A 63 -8.21 -5.86 9.20
N SER A 64 -9.41 -6.31 8.89
CA SER A 64 -9.80 -7.70 9.11
C SER A 64 -8.99 -8.66 8.22
N LYS A 65 -8.80 -9.90 8.69
CA LYS A 65 -8.10 -10.94 7.92
C LYS A 65 -8.74 -11.25 6.55
N PRO A 66 -10.09 -11.24 6.38
CA PRO A 66 -10.70 -11.37 5.06
C PRO A 66 -10.38 -10.21 4.12
N GLU A 67 -10.35 -8.97 4.61
CA GLU A 67 -9.97 -7.80 3.83
C GLU A 67 -8.51 -7.87 3.39
N ALA A 68 -7.60 -8.15 4.34
CA ALA A 68 -6.17 -8.30 4.05
C ALA A 68 -5.91 -9.33 2.94
N LYS A 69 -6.63 -10.45 2.94
CA LYS A 69 -6.50 -11.51 1.91
C LYS A 69 -6.97 -11.08 0.51
N ARG A 70 -7.79 -10.05 0.40
CA ARG A 70 -8.30 -9.53 -0.88
C ARG A 70 -7.45 -8.40 -1.46
N MET A 71 -6.37 -8.05 -0.80
CA MET A 71 -5.48 -6.95 -1.18
C MET A 71 -4.04 -7.44 -1.27
N GLY A 72 -3.33 -7.01 -2.31
CA GLY A 72 -1.88 -7.14 -2.34
C GLY A 72 -1.21 -6.30 -1.26
N ARG A 73 0.01 -6.66 -0.85
CA ARG A 73 0.74 -5.96 0.22
C ARG A 73 0.88 -4.46 -0.04
N PHE A 74 1.13 -4.06 -1.29
CA PHE A 74 1.21 -2.65 -1.69
C PHE A 74 -0.13 -1.91 -1.45
N THR A 75 -1.25 -2.56 -1.74
CA THR A 75 -2.60 -2.02 -1.50
C THR A 75 -2.89 -1.92 -0.01
N GLN A 76 -2.52 -2.93 0.79
CA GLN A 76 -2.69 -2.91 2.24
C GLN A 76 -1.97 -1.70 2.86
N MET A 77 -0.70 -1.48 2.48
CA MET A 77 0.07 -0.32 2.94
C MET A 77 -0.55 1.01 2.49
N ALA A 78 -1.04 1.10 1.25
CA ALA A 78 -1.70 2.29 0.74
C ALA A 78 -2.99 2.63 1.51
N VAL A 79 -3.84 1.63 1.79
CA VAL A 79 -5.07 1.80 2.57
C VAL A 79 -4.75 2.25 4.00
N VAL A 80 -3.75 1.67 4.65
CA VAL A 80 -3.34 2.05 6.00
C VAL A 80 -2.82 3.49 6.03
N SER A 81 -1.97 3.88 5.07
CA SER A 81 -1.46 5.25 4.97
C SER A 81 -2.58 6.26 4.69
N ALA A 82 -3.53 5.92 3.82
CA ALA A 82 -4.68 6.78 3.54
C ALA A 82 -5.58 6.97 4.77
N LYS A 83 -5.82 5.90 5.53
CA LYS A 83 -6.58 5.97 6.78
C LYS A 83 -5.89 6.87 7.81
N GLU A 84 -4.58 6.72 8.03
CA GLU A 84 -3.81 7.59 8.92
C GLU A 84 -3.93 9.06 8.52
N ALA A 85 -3.83 9.36 7.21
CA ALA A 85 -3.97 10.72 6.69
C ALA A 85 -5.36 11.32 6.94
N LEU A 86 -6.42 10.53 6.76
CA LEU A 86 -7.80 10.95 7.00
C LEU A 86 -8.08 11.16 8.48
N ASP A 87 -7.64 10.24 9.33
CA ASP A 87 -7.76 10.33 10.79
C ASP A 87 -7.02 11.59 11.30
N GLY A 88 -5.80 11.84 10.81
CA GLY A 88 -5.01 13.02 11.13
C GLY A 88 -5.61 14.34 10.63
N ALA A 89 -6.34 14.31 9.53
CA ALA A 89 -7.06 15.47 9.00
C ALA A 89 -8.34 15.78 9.78
N GLY A 90 -8.83 14.85 10.61
CA GLY A 90 -10.16 14.95 11.20
C GLY A 90 -11.28 14.99 10.15
N PHE A 91 -11.03 14.40 8.98
CA PHE A 91 -11.96 14.45 7.87
C PHE A 91 -13.08 13.43 8.06
N THR A 92 -14.31 13.91 7.93
CA THR A 92 -15.51 13.07 7.89
C THR A 92 -16.19 13.32 6.55
N LEU A 93 -16.45 12.26 5.80
CA LEU A 93 -17.16 12.37 4.53
C LEU A 93 -18.62 12.77 4.77
N ASP A 94 -19.04 13.86 4.14
CA ASP A 94 -20.44 14.17 3.94
C ASP A 94 -20.88 13.56 2.59
N GLU A 95 -21.94 12.75 2.58
CA GLU A 95 -22.46 12.12 1.37
C GLU A 95 -22.76 13.15 0.26
N ALA A 96 -23.18 14.36 0.62
CA ALA A 96 -23.43 15.45 -0.32
C ALA A 96 -22.15 15.99 -1.00
N GLU A 97 -20.98 15.75 -0.40
CA GLU A 97 -19.68 16.18 -0.94
C GLU A 97 -18.87 15.02 -1.53
N ALA A 98 -19.34 13.78 -1.45
CA ALA A 98 -18.64 12.60 -1.94
C ALA A 98 -18.22 12.74 -3.42
N ASP A 99 -19.08 13.27 -4.25
CA ASP A 99 -18.83 13.51 -5.69
C ASP A 99 -17.70 14.52 -5.96
N ARG A 100 -17.25 15.26 -4.93
CA ARG A 100 -16.16 16.23 -5.02
C ARG A 100 -14.84 15.69 -4.45
N CYS A 101 -14.90 14.52 -3.85
CA CYS A 101 -13.74 13.81 -3.34
C CYS A 101 -13.19 12.85 -4.38
N GLY A 102 -11.92 12.50 -4.28
CA GLY A 102 -11.32 11.55 -5.19
C GLY A 102 -10.00 11.02 -4.68
N VAL A 103 -9.60 9.86 -5.19
CA VAL A 103 -8.39 9.17 -4.81
C VAL A 103 -7.41 9.11 -5.97
N ILE A 104 -6.20 9.62 -5.77
CA ILE A 104 -5.11 9.53 -6.72
C ILE A 104 -3.94 8.84 -6.03
N VAL A 105 -3.74 7.57 -6.34
CA VAL A 105 -2.63 6.75 -5.84
C VAL A 105 -2.08 5.93 -7.00
N SER A 106 -0.77 5.88 -7.15
CA SER A 106 -0.10 5.08 -8.16
C SER A 106 0.89 4.10 -7.55
N SER A 107 1.18 3.05 -8.31
CA SER A 107 2.21 2.06 -8.00
C SER A 107 3.03 1.84 -9.27
N GLY A 108 4.34 1.61 -9.11
CA GLY A 108 5.21 1.35 -10.25
C GLY A 108 4.85 0.06 -10.99
N ILE A 109 4.56 -1.01 -10.25
CA ILE A 109 4.30 -2.36 -10.82
C ILE A 109 3.03 -2.99 -10.24
N GLY A 110 2.63 -2.59 -9.03
CA GLY A 110 1.56 -3.26 -8.30
C GLY A 110 2.05 -4.54 -7.62
N GLY A 111 1.29 -5.63 -7.74
CA GLY A 111 1.55 -6.89 -7.07
C GLY A 111 2.43 -7.86 -7.89
N LEU A 112 3.69 -7.52 -8.16
CA LEU A 112 4.59 -8.40 -8.93
C LEU A 112 4.71 -9.79 -8.29
N SER A 113 4.91 -9.86 -6.99
CA SER A 113 4.98 -11.13 -6.25
C SER A 113 3.71 -11.98 -6.34
N ILE A 114 2.55 -11.33 -6.48
CA ILE A 114 1.27 -12.02 -6.72
C ILE A 114 1.26 -12.63 -8.13
N THR A 115 1.76 -11.88 -9.11
CA THR A 115 1.88 -12.35 -10.49
C THR A 115 2.79 -13.56 -10.59
N GLU A 116 3.95 -13.51 -9.92
CA GLU A 116 4.90 -14.64 -9.87
C GLU A 116 4.26 -15.86 -9.21
N ALA A 117 3.66 -15.69 -8.03
CA ALA A 117 3.04 -16.79 -7.30
C ALA A 117 1.87 -17.45 -8.06
N GLU A 118 1.00 -16.66 -8.71
CA GLU A 118 -0.11 -17.20 -9.49
C GLU A 118 0.37 -17.82 -10.82
N HIS A 119 1.43 -17.29 -11.43
CA HIS A 119 2.08 -17.90 -12.60
C HIS A 119 2.67 -19.28 -12.26
N ASP A 120 3.44 -19.37 -11.17
CA ASP A 120 4.06 -20.64 -10.74
C ASP A 120 3.00 -21.68 -10.37
N LYS A 121 1.97 -21.25 -9.66
CA LYS A 121 0.82 -22.09 -9.35
C LYS A 121 0.10 -22.61 -10.61
N GLY A 122 -0.06 -21.76 -11.63
CA GLY A 122 -0.62 -22.16 -12.92
C GLY A 122 0.23 -23.20 -13.64
N LYS A 123 1.57 -23.03 -13.60
CA LYS A 123 2.50 -24.01 -14.19
C LYS A 123 2.52 -25.34 -13.44
N GLU A 124 2.51 -25.31 -12.13
CA GLU A 124 2.61 -26.52 -11.30
C GLU A 124 1.30 -27.31 -11.19
N LYS A 125 0.16 -26.60 -11.06
CA LYS A 125 -1.15 -27.19 -10.69
C LYS A 125 -2.21 -27.08 -11.78
N GLY A 126 -1.91 -26.41 -12.89
CA GLY A 126 -2.85 -26.11 -13.97
C GLY A 126 -3.41 -24.70 -13.91
N TRP A 127 -3.65 -24.12 -15.08
CA TRP A 127 -4.10 -22.73 -15.25
C TRP A 127 -5.50 -22.47 -14.72
N ASP A 128 -6.33 -23.50 -14.57
CA ASP A 128 -7.63 -23.50 -13.92
C ASP A 128 -7.53 -23.22 -12.39
N ARG A 129 -6.35 -23.33 -11.83
CA ARG A 129 -6.06 -23.07 -10.41
C ARG A 129 -5.62 -21.65 -10.11
N VAL A 130 -5.37 -20.83 -11.13
CA VAL A 130 -5.09 -19.40 -10.96
C VAL A 130 -6.28 -18.73 -10.28
N SER A 131 -6.01 -17.85 -9.31
CA SER A 131 -7.06 -17.23 -8.53
C SER A 131 -7.94 -16.32 -9.40
N PRO A 132 -9.27 -16.38 -9.32
CA PRO A 132 -10.14 -15.41 -9.97
C PRO A 132 -9.96 -13.98 -9.40
N PHE A 133 -9.36 -13.87 -8.22
CA PHE A 133 -9.00 -12.59 -7.59
C PHE A 133 -7.59 -12.10 -7.95
N TYR A 134 -6.88 -12.79 -8.88
CA TYR A 134 -5.54 -12.39 -9.29
C TYR A 134 -5.48 -10.93 -9.75
N ILE A 135 -6.35 -10.54 -10.68
CA ILE A 135 -6.41 -9.15 -11.18
C ILE A 135 -6.74 -8.15 -10.07
N PRO A 136 -7.83 -8.31 -9.30
CA PRO A 136 -8.17 -7.38 -8.21
C PRO A 136 -7.10 -7.26 -7.12
N THR A 137 -6.26 -8.28 -6.92
CA THR A 137 -5.20 -8.22 -5.90
C THR A 137 -3.88 -7.68 -6.42
N GLY A 138 -3.60 -7.86 -7.73
CA GLY A 138 -2.28 -7.59 -8.31
C GLY A 138 -2.17 -6.30 -9.12
N ILE A 139 -3.25 -5.83 -9.75
CA ILE A 139 -3.21 -4.68 -10.66
C ILE A 139 -2.92 -3.36 -9.91
N CYS A 140 -2.06 -2.53 -10.49
CA CYS A 140 -1.47 -1.36 -9.83
C CYS A 140 -2.47 -0.28 -9.38
N ASN A 141 -3.60 -0.13 -10.07
CA ASN A 141 -4.63 0.86 -9.73
C ASN A 141 -5.54 0.44 -8.57
N MET A 142 -5.43 -0.82 -8.08
CA MET A 142 -6.27 -1.28 -6.97
C MET A 142 -5.91 -0.62 -5.64
N ALA A 143 -4.73 -0.03 -5.50
CA ALA A 143 -4.45 0.81 -4.34
C ALA A 143 -5.44 1.98 -4.25
N ALA A 144 -5.63 2.74 -5.35
CA ALA A 144 -6.64 3.80 -5.40
C ALA A 144 -8.07 3.25 -5.28
N GLY A 145 -8.38 2.15 -5.98
CA GLY A 145 -9.71 1.55 -5.94
C GLY A 145 -10.11 1.06 -4.55
N GLN A 146 -9.21 0.42 -3.81
CA GLN A 146 -9.49 -0.03 -2.45
C GLN A 146 -9.63 1.15 -1.47
N ILE A 147 -8.82 2.20 -1.61
CA ILE A 147 -8.99 3.42 -0.81
C ILE A 147 -10.38 4.02 -1.09
N ALA A 148 -10.76 4.16 -2.36
CA ALA A 148 -12.08 4.69 -2.74
C ALA A 148 -13.23 3.86 -2.15
N ILE A 149 -13.14 2.52 -2.19
CA ILE A 149 -14.15 1.63 -1.58
C ILE A 149 -14.24 1.84 -0.05
N HIS A 150 -13.09 2.02 0.63
CA HIS A 150 -13.06 2.16 2.08
C HIS A 150 -13.47 3.56 2.56
N THR A 151 -13.29 4.58 1.74
CA THR A 151 -13.55 5.98 2.10
C THR A 151 -14.87 6.51 1.57
N GLY A 152 -15.41 5.90 0.51
CA GLY A 152 -16.60 6.39 -0.19
C GLY A 152 -16.31 7.52 -1.18
N PHE A 153 -15.03 7.77 -1.52
CA PHE A 153 -14.60 8.84 -2.46
C PHE A 153 -14.76 8.45 -3.91
#